data_22e1244c4b04eacbc77a466e029b1324
#
_entry.id   22e1244c4b04eacbc77a466e029b1324
#
_cell.length_a   1.000
_cell.length_b   1.000
_cell.length_c   1.000
_cell.angle_alpha   90.00
_cell.angle_beta   90.00
_cell.angle_gamma   90.00
#
_symmetry.space_group_name_H-M   'P 1'
#
loop_
_entity.id
_entity.type
_entity.pdbx_description
1 polymer ?
#
loop_
_entity_poly.entity_id
_entity_poly.type
_entity_poly.pdbx_seq_one_letter_code
_entity_poly.pdbx_strand_id
1 'polypeptide(L)'
;MYKRQADRLAAITRSPRLYRQWFVTMNIGLMGAGLSTLFGGTVMDGVLSFFSTCIVDATVQAMARKRITNFFAQAAGGAIATAFALIVMVYMAASNHPLPLSPSLIVAAGIVSLLAGGSFVAASQDALDGYVVTSSGRFLEGFVQTGGVILGVITAMWIGLRLGVPGYISPALGFSTNPVLQMVAAAVIAVTFGVSSHAGYRTLAICAALGAAAWAGYLLGMQLTGSVSAASGLAAMVAGFIAGLGAKRWKVPQLGLVTIAIVPLMPGVMMYRALYMIVNAQNETGGTSSAGWTLFLEALLVGVALAVGGSFGALLARPFTLPKDLRSRLATLASWGAGQAVPRERRRRRSQPPADPHHPALNNTETCLLYTSPSPRD
;
A
#
# COMPACT_ATOMS: atom_id res chain seq x y z
N MET A 1 -5.26 9.18 34.11
CA MET A 1 -4.88 8.28 32.99
C MET A 1 -4.44 9.08 31.76
N TYR A 2 -5.15 10.10 31.31
CA TYR A 2 -4.83 10.98 30.17
C TYR A 2 -3.47 11.67 30.26
N LYS A 3 -3.07 12.20 31.42
CA LYS A 3 -1.80 12.92 31.61
C LYS A 3 -0.58 12.03 31.30
N ARG A 4 -0.58 10.78 31.78
CA ARG A 4 0.50 9.80 31.47
C ARG A 4 0.56 9.42 29.99
N GLN A 5 -0.58 9.40 29.28
CA GLN A 5 -0.61 9.13 27.85
C GLN A 5 -0.08 10.33 27.06
N ALA A 6 -0.48 11.56 27.44
CA ALA A 6 0.04 12.78 26.84
C ALA A 6 1.56 12.93 27.04
N ASP A 7 2.06 12.65 28.25
CA ASP A 7 3.50 12.69 28.56
C ASP A 7 4.29 11.66 27.74
N ARG A 8 3.75 10.44 27.57
CA ARG A 8 4.35 9.41 26.72
C ARG A 8 4.34 9.81 25.22
N LEU A 9 3.25 10.39 24.75
CA LEU A 9 3.15 10.89 23.38
C LEU A 9 4.18 12.00 23.15
N ALA A 10 4.28 12.96 24.09
CA ALA A 10 5.27 14.02 24.01
C ALA A 10 6.73 13.50 24.05
N ALA A 11 6.99 12.45 24.85
CA ALA A 11 8.30 11.80 24.88
C ALA A 11 8.63 11.10 23.56
N ILE A 12 7.67 10.42 22.94
CA ILE A 12 7.84 9.76 21.62
C ILE A 12 8.08 10.80 20.53
N THR A 13 7.33 11.91 20.53
CA THR A 13 7.45 12.98 19.54
C THR A 13 8.82 13.70 19.63
N ARG A 14 9.42 13.76 20.83
CA ARG A 14 10.73 14.34 21.08
C ARG A 14 11.90 13.36 20.90
N SER A 15 11.60 12.06 20.73
CA SER A 15 12.66 11.06 20.56
C SER A 15 13.39 11.26 19.24
N PRO A 16 14.73 11.08 19.19
CA PRO A 16 15.49 11.19 17.96
C PRO A 16 15.04 10.10 16.98
N ARG A 17 15.06 10.44 15.69
CA ARG A 17 14.72 9.49 14.62
C ARG A 17 15.67 8.30 14.68
N LEU A 18 15.12 7.07 14.54
CA LEU A 18 15.89 5.82 14.62
C LEU A 18 17.01 5.75 13.57
N TYR A 19 16.74 6.29 12.37
CA TYR A 19 17.67 6.30 11.25
C TYR A 19 17.95 7.74 10.79
N ARG A 20 19.21 7.99 10.39
CA ARG A 20 19.61 9.28 9.79
C ARG A 20 19.00 9.40 8.39
N GLN A 21 18.67 10.60 7.98
CA GLN A 21 17.95 10.86 6.73
C GLN A 21 18.69 10.34 5.48
N TRP A 22 20.00 10.55 5.40
CA TRP A 22 20.81 10.04 4.30
C TRP A 22 20.75 8.51 4.18
N PHE A 23 20.70 7.80 5.34
CA PHE A 23 20.58 6.34 5.36
C PHE A 23 19.22 5.89 4.82
N VAL A 24 18.14 6.61 5.15
CA VAL A 24 16.81 6.35 4.61
C VAL A 24 16.79 6.54 3.09
N THR A 25 17.40 7.62 2.56
CA THR A 25 17.49 7.85 1.12
C THR A 25 18.28 6.74 0.40
N MET A 26 19.44 6.32 0.94
CA MET A 26 20.19 5.18 0.39
C MET A 26 19.36 3.90 0.37
N ASN A 27 18.60 3.71 1.43
CA ASN A 27 17.73 2.53 1.55
C ASN A 27 16.54 2.58 0.57
N ILE A 28 15.98 3.75 0.28
CA ILE A 28 14.97 3.93 -0.76
C ILE A 28 15.59 3.68 -2.16
N GLY A 29 16.85 4.09 -2.38
CA GLY A 29 17.60 3.70 -3.58
C GLY A 29 17.70 2.18 -3.74
N LEU A 30 17.98 1.46 -2.65
CA LEU A 30 18.02 -0.01 -2.66
C LEU A 30 16.64 -0.63 -2.98
N MET A 31 15.54 0.03 -2.60
CA MET A 31 14.19 -0.35 -3.03
C MET A 31 14.04 -0.27 -4.54
N GLY A 32 14.54 0.81 -5.17
CA GLY A 32 14.54 0.98 -6.62
C GLY A 32 15.36 -0.12 -7.33
N ALA A 33 16.54 -0.45 -6.81
CA ALA A 33 17.36 -1.56 -7.34
C ALA A 33 16.64 -2.91 -7.20
N GLY A 34 16.00 -3.16 -6.06
CA GLY A 34 15.20 -4.36 -5.83
C GLY A 34 14.04 -4.48 -6.82
N LEU A 35 13.37 -3.37 -7.11
CA LEU A 35 12.28 -3.34 -8.10
C LEU A 35 12.80 -3.63 -9.52
N SER A 36 13.91 -3.02 -9.91
CA SER A 36 14.54 -3.29 -11.20
C SER A 36 14.89 -4.78 -11.36
N THR A 37 15.44 -5.38 -10.30
CA THR A 37 15.75 -6.83 -10.27
C THR A 37 14.47 -7.68 -10.36
N LEU A 38 13.39 -7.27 -9.67
CA LEU A 38 12.12 -7.96 -9.69
C LEU A 38 11.52 -8.01 -11.11
N PHE A 39 11.66 -6.93 -11.86
CA PHE A 39 11.23 -6.82 -13.26
C PHE A 39 12.25 -7.34 -14.27
N GLY A 40 13.23 -8.14 -13.86
CA GLY A 40 14.16 -8.81 -14.75
C GLY A 40 15.27 -7.91 -15.32
N GLY A 41 15.52 -6.76 -14.71
CA GLY A 41 16.62 -5.88 -15.07
C GLY A 41 18.00 -6.52 -14.78
N THR A 42 18.98 -6.06 -15.54
CA THR A 42 20.40 -6.42 -15.34
C THR A 42 20.95 -5.80 -14.05
N VAL A 43 22.12 -6.26 -13.62
CA VAL A 43 22.81 -5.65 -12.47
C VAL A 43 23.05 -4.15 -12.70
N MET A 44 23.36 -3.75 -13.95
CA MET A 44 23.58 -2.37 -14.31
C MET A 44 22.27 -1.56 -14.24
N ASP A 45 21.13 -2.12 -14.69
CA ASP A 45 19.81 -1.51 -14.49
C ASP A 45 19.53 -1.29 -13.01
N GLY A 46 19.88 -2.25 -12.15
CA GLY A 46 19.74 -2.14 -10.70
C GLY A 46 20.56 -0.98 -10.12
N VAL A 47 21.83 -0.84 -10.53
CA VAL A 47 22.70 0.25 -10.09
C VAL A 47 22.19 1.61 -10.55
N LEU A 48 21.78 1.74 -11.82
CA LEU A 48 21.22 2.98 -12.35
C LEU A 48 19.89 3.33 -11.68
N SER A 49 19.04 2.35 -11.44
CA SER A 49 17.78 2.50 -10.70
C SER A 49 18.01 2.95 -9.25
N PHE A 50 19.06 2.44 -8.59
CA PHE A 50 19.46 2.90 -7.26
C PHE A 50 19.74 4.40 -7.24
N PHE A 51 20.61 4.88 -8.14
CA PHE A 51 20.96 6.29 -8.22
C PHE A 51 19.75 7.16 -8.61
N SER A 52 18.98 6.75 -9.61
CA SER A 52 17.75 7.44 -10.02
C SER A 52 16.82 7.64 -8.83
N THR A 53 16.53 6.58 -8.09
CA THR A 53 15.61 6.61 -6.93
C THR A 53 16.17 7.45 -5.79
N CYS A 54 17.49 7.43 -5.52
CA CYS A 54 18.12 8.30 -4.52
C CYS A 54 17.98 9.78 -4.88
N ILE A 55 18.21 10.15 -6.14
CA ILE A 55 18.10 11.54 -6.60
C ILE A 55 16.64 12.01 -6.50
N VAL A 56 15.70 11.19 -6.92
CA VAL A 56 14.27 11.48 -6.83
C VAL A 56 13.86 11.71 -5.38
N ASP A 57 14.20 10.77 -4.48
CA ASP A 57 13.86 10.88 -3.06
C ASP A 57 14.47 12.12 -2.41
N ALA A 58 15.75 12.40 -2.67
CA ALA A 58 16.42 13.60 -2.16
C ALA A 58 15.74 14.89 -2.63
N THR A 59 15.29 14.94 -3.89
CA THR A 59 14.58 16.09 -4.44
C THR A 59 13.22 16.28 -3.79
N VAL A 60 12.43 15.22 -3.69
CA VAL A 60 11.10 15.27 -3.05
C VAL A 60 11.23 15.71 -1.60
N GLN A 61 12.20 15.18 -0.86
CA GLN A 61 12.47 15.61 0.51
C GLN A 61 12.90 17.09 0.60
N ALA A 62 13.73 17.57 -0.35
CA ALA A 62 14.12 18.98 -0.39
C ALA A 62 12.90 19.88 -0.65
N MET A 63 11.99 19.49 -1.54
CA MET A 63 10.75 20.21 -1.82
C MET A 63 9.79 20.18 -0.62
N ALA A 64 9.68 19.05 0.06
CA ALA A 64 8.87 18.91 1.28
C ALA A 64 9.38 19.83 2.41
N ARG A 65 10.71 19.98 2.57
CA ARG A 65 11.29 20.93 3.53
C ARG A 65 10.94 22.39 3.23
N LYS A 66 10.76 22.72 1.94
CA LYS A 66 10.32 24.04 1.48
C LYS A 66 8.78 24.19 1.50
N ARG A 67 8.05 23.23 2.06
CA ARG A 67 6.58 23.20 2.13
C ARG A 67 5.88 23.29 0.77
N ILE A 68 6.54 22.82 -0.29
CA ILE A 68 5.93 22.74 -1.62
C ILE A 68 4.88 21.61 -1.60
N THR A 69 3.75 21.83 -2.25
CA THR A 69 2.64 20.88 -2.32
C THR A 69 3.10 19.55 -2.93
N ASN A 70 2.62 18.44 -2.38
CA ASN A 70 2.99 17.08 -2.80
C ASN A 70 2.83 16.85 -4.31
N PHE A 71 1.80 17.41 -4.94
CA PHE A 71 1.59 17.32 -6.38
C PHE A 71 2.82 17.78 -7.19
N PHE A 72 3.37 18.96 -6.89
CA PHE A 72 4.55 19.48 -7.58
C PHE A 72 5.84 18.70 -7.23
N ALA A 73 5.93 18.19 -6.01
CA ALA A 73 7.05 17.34 -5.63
C ALA A 73 7.01 16.00 -6.40
N GLN A 74 5.84 15.43 -6.59
CA GLN A 74 5.63 14.23 -7.40
C GLN A 74 5.95 14.49 -8.89
N ALA A 75 5.51 15.63 -9.43
CA ALA A 75 5.82 16.01 -10.80
C ALA A 75 7.32 16.20 -11.03
N ALA A 76 8.00 16.88 -10.11
CA ALA A 76 9.46 17.03 -10.17
C ALA A 76 10.18 15.68 -10.08
N GLY A 77 9.73 14.79 -9.18
CA GLY A 77 10.29 13.44 -9.06
C GLY A 77 10.13 12.61 -10.35
N GLY A 78 8.93 12.61 -10.94
CA GLY A 78 8.67 11.94 -12.22
C GLY A 78 9.51 12.51 -13.37
N ALA A 79 9.66 13.84 -13.44
CA ALA A 79 10.49 14.50 -14.44
C ALA A 79 11.97 14.12 -14.29
N ILE A 80 12.49 14.09 -13.06
CA ILE A 80 13.90 13.75 -12.77
C ILE A 80 14.19 12.28 -13.09
N ALA A 81 13.31 11.36 -12.70
CA ALA A 81 13.46 9.94 -13.02
C ALA A 81 13.54 9.72 -14.54
N THR A 82 12.66 10.40 -15.28
CA THR A 82 12.61 10.32 -16.75
C THR A 82 13.83 10.99 -17.39
N ALA A 83 14.21 12.17 -16.93
CA ALA A 83 15.41 12.87 -17.44
C ALA A 83 16.68 12.04 -17.22
N PHE A 84 16.81 11.38 -16.06
CA PHE A 84 17.93 10.48 -15.79
C PHE A 84 17.97 9.30 -16.78
N ALA A 85 16.83 8.67 -17.05
CA ALA A 85 16.74 7.57 -18.02
C ALA A 85 17.04 8.05 -19.46
N LEU A 86 16.61 9.26 -19.84
CA LEU A 86 16.93 9.85 -21.16
C LEU A 86 18.43 10.14 -21.29
N ILE A 87 19.09 10.64 -20.25
CA ILE A 87 20.54 10.84 -20.23
C ILE A 87 21.27 9.52 -20.42
N VAL A 88 20.87 8.46 -19.71
CA VAL A 88 21.43 7.11 -19.89
C VAL A 88 21.25 6.64 -21.34
N MET A 89 20.09 6.87 -21.92
CA MET A 89 19.79 6.49 -23.31
C MET A 89 20.65 7.22 -24.32
N VAL A 90 20.86 8.53 -24.15
CA VAL A 90 21.77 9.31 -25.00
C VAL A 90 23.20 8.79 -24.89
N TYR A 91 23.66 8.49 -23.67
CA TYR A 91 24.99 7.93 -23.45
C TYR A 91 25.15 6.58 -24.14
N MET A 92 24.13 5.70 -24.08
CA MET A 92 24.12 4.41 -24.79
C MET A 92 24.17 4.59 -26.30
N ALA A 93 23.39 5.53 -26.86
CA ALA A 93 23.37 5.80 -28.30
C ALA A 93 24.72 6.35 -28.81
N ALA A 94 25.43 7.12 -27.95
CA ALA A 94 26.77 7.63 -28.25
C ALA A 94 27.90 6.60 -28.06
N SER A 95 27.63 5.50 -27.31
CA SER A 95 28.61 4.47 -27.01
C SER A 95 28.60 3.40 -28.11
N ASN A 96 29.81 3.04 -28.62
CA ASN A 96 29.95 1.97 -29.62
C ASN A 96 29.66 0.55 -29.07
N HIS A 97 29.32 0.43 -27.79
CA HIS A 97 29.00 -0.84 -27.11
C HIS A 97 27.58 -0.77 -26.59
N PRO A 98 26.57 -1.37 -27.26
CA PRO A 98 25.20 -1.41 -26.76
C PRO A 98 25.13 -2.30 -25.52
N LEU A 99 25.08 -1.67 -24.35
CA LEU A 99 24.77 -2.40 -23.11
C LEU A 99 23.28 -2.79 -23.14
N PRO A 100 22.91 -3.99 -22.69
CA PRO A 100 21.51 -4.44 -22.62
C PRO A 100 20.80 -3.75 -21.45
N LEU A 101 20.57 -2.45 -21.55
CA LEU A 101 19.91 -1.64 -20.53
C LEU A 101 18.46 -1.38 -20.93
N SER A 102 17.59 -1.33 -19.93
CA SER A 102 16.18 -1.05 -20.10
C SER A 102 15.81 0.31 -19.46
N PRO A 103 15.82 1.43 -20.22
CA PRO A 103 15.50 2.75 -19.68
C PRO A 103 14.14 2.80 -18.97
N SER A 104 13.17 2.00 -19.44
CA SER A 104 11.85 1.86 -18.81
C SER A 104 11.93 1.36 -17.36
N LEU A 105 12.86 0.46 -17.04
CA LEU A 105 13.07 -0.03 -15.68
C LEU A 105 13.63 1.07 -14.79
N ILE A 106 14.54 1.89 -15.30
CA ILE A 106 15.12 3.01 -14.57
C ILE A 106 14.06 4.03 -14.19
N VAL A 107 13.15 4.36 -15.14
CA VAL A 107 12.02 5.25 -14.84
C VAL A 107 11.08 4.62 -13.81
N ALA A 108 10.65 3.38 -14.05
CA ALA A 108 9.72 2.69 -13.15
C ALA A 108 10.27 2.57 -11.72
N ALA A 109 11.55 2.22 -11.58
CA ALA A 109 12.22 2.15 -10.30
C ALA A 109 12.37 3.52 -9.65
N GLY A 110 12.74 4.56 -10.42
CA GLY A 110 12.87 5.93 -9.93
C GLY A 110 11.59 6.50 -9.38
N ILE A 111 10.45 6.19 -9.98
CA ILE A 111 9.14 6.68 -9.56
C ILE A 111 8.45 5.79 -8.52
N VAL A 112 8.96 4.58 -8.23
CA VAL A 112 8.25 3.61 -7.36
C VAL A 112 7.98 4.17 -5.97
N SER A 113 8.92 4.93 -5.41
CA SER A 113 8.76 5.57 -4.10
C SER A 113 7.71 6.69 -4.09
N LEU A 114 7.37 7.23 -5.26
CA LEU A 114 6.39 8.29 -5.46
C LEU A 114 4.98 7.76 -5.70
N LEU A 115 4.87 6.51 -6.13
CA LEU A 115 3.58 5.96 -6.53
C LEU A 115 2.67 5.72 -5.34
N ALA A 116 1.43 6.16 -5.48
CA ALA A 116 0.41 6.11 -4.45
C ALA A 116 -0.20 4.70 -4.24
N GLY A 117 0.51 3.61 -4.61
CA GLY A 117 0.00 2.25 -4.49
C GLY A 117 -0.50 1.90 -3.09
N GLY A 118 0.22 2.37 -2.06
CA GLY A 118 -0.19 2.21 -0.67
C GLY A 118 -1.48 2.96 -0.32
N SER A 119 -1.71 4.15 -0.88
CA SER A 119 -2.93 4.93 -0.68
C SER A 119 -4.15 4.20 -1.27
N PHE A 120 -4.01 3.57 -2.44
CA PHE A 120 -5.10 2.78 -3.05
C PHE A 120 -5.46 1.54 -2.24
N VAL A 121 -4.46 0.79 -1.74
CA VAL A 121 -4.70 -0.36 -0.86
C VAL A 121 -5.34 0.08 0.46
N ALA A 122 -4.83 1.15 1.08
CA ALA A 122 -5.38 1.68 2.33
C ALA A 122 -6.81 2.23 2.13
N ALA A 123 -7.09 2.90 1.01
CA ALA A 123 -8.43 3.34 0.65
C ALA A 123 -9.40 2.18 0.50
N SER A 124 -8.98 1.11 -0.19
CA SER A 124 -9.79 -0.11 -0.33
C SER A 124 -10.06 -0.76 1.03
N GLN A 125 -9.08 -0.77 1.94
CA GLN A 125 -9.25 -1.28 3.29
C GLN A 125 -10.22 -0.44 4.12
N ASP A 126 -10.11 0.89 4.07
CA ASP A 126 -11.06 1.80 4.74
C ASP A 126 -12.49 1.62 4.21
N ALA A 127 -12.65 1.38 2.89
CA ALA A 127 -13.96 1.08 2.30
C ALA A 127 -14.57 -0.22 2.85
N LEU A 128 -13.75 -1.28 2.98
CA LEU A 128 -14.18 -2.57 3.54
C LEU A 128 -14.55 -2.45 5.03
N ASP A 129 -13.85 -1.59 5.77
CA ASP A 129 -14.12 -1.33 7.18
C ASP A 129 -15.30 -0.35 7.39
N GLY A 130 -15.91 0.16 6.30
CA GLY A 130 -17.08 1.06 6.32
C GLY A 130 -16.75 2.55 6.44
N TYR A 131 -15.49 2.93 6.41
CA TYR A 131 -15.04 4.34 6.48
C TYR A 131 -15.05 5.00 5.09
N VAL A 132 -16.22 5.13 4.48
CA VAL A 132 -16.38 5.58 3.08
C VAL A 132 -15.78 6.96 2.81
N VAL A 133 -15.94 7.92 3.73
CA VAL A 133 -15.40 9.28 3.55
C VAL A 133 -13.87 9.29 3.57
N THR A 134 -13.25 8.55 4.49
CA THR A 134 -11.79 8.42 4.55
C THR A 134 -11.26 7.69 3.32
N SER A 135 -11.94 6.65 2.88
CA SER A 135 -11.63 5.89 1.68
C SER A 135 -11.62 6.78 0.43
N SER A 136 -12.70 7.56 0.22
CA SER A 136 -12.78 8.45 -0.94
C SER A 136 -11.69 9.53 -0.95
N GLY A 137 -11.36 10.09 0.22
CA GLY A 137 -10.26 11.05 0.36
C GLY A 137 -8.90 10.45 -0.03
N ARG A 138 -8.61 9.23 0.41
CA ARG A 138 -7.36 8.52 0.06
C ARG A 138 -7.29 8.12 -1.41
N PHE A 139 -8.42 7.72 -2.02
CA PHE A 139 -8.48 7.50 -3.46
C PHE A 139 -8.14 8.76 -4.23
N LEU A 140 -8.78 9.89 -3.90
CA LEU A 140 -8.52 11.18 -4.55
C LEU A 140 -7.06 11.62 -4.37
N GLU A 141 -6.51 11.50 -3.17
CA GLU A 141 -5.09 11.77 -2.90
C GLU A 141 -4.17 10.93 -3.80
N GLY A 142 -4.44 9.62 -3.90
CA GLY A 142 -3.68 8.71 -4.77
C GLY A 142 -3.74 9.11 -6.25
N PHE A 143 -4.89 9.53 -6.75
CA PHE A 143 -5.04 10.01 -8.13
C PHE A 143 -4.27 11.31 -8.37
N VAL A 144 -4.37 12.28 -7.47
CA VAL A 144 -3.66 13.56 -7.59
C VAL A 144 -2.15 13.34 -7.57
N GLN A 145 -1.64 12.50 -6.68
CA GLN A 145 -0.21 12.18 -6.60
C GLN A 145 0.27 11.49 -7.88
N THR A 146 -0.42 10.46 -8.34
CA THR A 146 -0.08 9.73 -9.57
C THR A 146 -0.16 10.64 -10.81
N GLY A 147 -1.16 11.52 -10.87
CA GLY A 147 -1.29 12.55 -11.90
C GLY A 147 -0.09 13.50 -11.94
N GLY A 148 0.42 13.90 -10.77
CA GLY A 148 1.66 14.67 -10.66
C GLY A 148 2.84 13.95 -11.29
N VAL A 149 3.06 12.68 -10.95
CA VAL A 149 4.16 11.86 -11.53
C VAL A 149 4.03 11.80 -13.05
N ILE A 150 2.83 11.52 -13.58
CA ILE A 150 2.58 11.43 -15.01
C ILE A 150 2.89 12.75 -15.72
N LEU A 151 2.45 13.87 -15.15
CA LEU A 151 2.74 15.20 -15.69
C LEU A 151 4.25 15.42 -15.78
N GLY A 152 5.01 15.06 -14.74
CA GLY A 152 6.47 15.14 -14.73
C GLY A 152 7.11 14.29 -15.81
N VAL A 153 6.71 13.04 -15.94
CA VAL A 153 7.23 12.11 -16.96
C VAL A 153 6.96 12.62 -18.36
N ILE A 154 5.72 13.02 -18.67
CA ILE A 154 5.33 13.53 -20.00
C ILE A 154 6.12 14.81 -20.33
N THR A 155 6.26 15.72 -19.37
CA THR A 155 7.01 16.96 -19.56
C THR A 155 8.48 16.66 -19.89
N ALA A 156 9.13 15.76 -19.15
CA ALA A 156 10.51 15.39 -19.42
C ALA A 156 10.68 14.67 -20.77
N MET A 157 9.76 13.79 -21.15
CA MET A 157 9.75 13.15 -22.47
C MET A 157 9.58 14.17 -23.59
N TRP A 158 8.63 15.12 -23.45
CA TRP A 158 8.41 16.17 -24.43
C TRP A 158 9.66 17.03 -24.64
N ILE A 159 10.36 17.42 -23.54
CA ILE A 159 11.62 18.14 -23.63
C ILE A 159 12.68 17.27 -24.33
N GLY A 160 12.79 15.99 -23.98
CA GLY A 160 13.73 15.06 -24.63
C GLY A 160 13.52 14.97 -26.13
N LEU A 161 12.28 14.85 -26.59
CA LEU A 161 11.94 14.84 -28.01
C LEU A 161 12.34 16.15 -28.71
N ARG A 162 12.15 17.30 -28.07
CA ARG A 162 12.58 18.61 -28.59
C ARG A 162 14.10 18.74 -28.69
N LEU A 163 14.83 18.06 -27.83
CA LEU A 163 16.30 18.00 -27.87
C LEU A 163 16.84 16.94 -28.84
N GLY A 164 15.96 16.27 -29.61
CA GLY A 164 16.35 15.27 -30.61
C GLY A 164 16.75 13.92 -30.00
N VAL A 165 16.38 13.63 -28.75
CA VAL A 165 16.61 12.33 -28.13
C VAL A 165 15.56 11.36 -28.67
N PRO A 166 15.91 10.38 -29.55
CA PRO A 166 14.96 9.38 -30.00
C PRO A 166 14.66 8.44 -28.86
N GLY A 167 13.49 8.57 -28.22
CA GLY A 167 13.22 7.71 -27.07
C GLY A 167 11.74 7.47 -26.85
N TYR A 168 11.34 6.24 -27.10
CA TYR A 168 10.11 5.67 -26.60
C TYR A 168 10.43 4.88 -25.33
N ILE A 169 9.96 5.36 -24.18
CA ILE A 169 10.05 4.62 -22.92
C ILE A 169 8.82 3.72 -22.89
N SER A 170 9.03 2.45 -23.22
CA SER A 170 7.94 1.46 -23.20
C SER A 170 7.42 1.29 -21.76
N PRO A 171 6.12 1.39 -21.51
CA PRO A 171 5.55 1.06 -20.23
C PRO A 171 5.48 -0.45 -19.97
N ALA A 172 5.83 -1.31 -20.95
CA ALA A 172 5.80 -2.75 -20.80
C ALA A 172 6.97 -3.21 -19.91
N LEU A 173 6.64 -3.81 -18.76
CA LEU A 173 7.59 -4.39 -17.82
C LEU A 173 7.28 -5.89 -17.71
N GLY A 174 8.32 -6.74 -17.85
CA GLY A 174 8.25 -8.18 -17.60
C GLY A 174 8.75 -8.49 -16.19
N PHE A 175 8.40 -9.64 -15.65
CA PHE A 175 9.03 -10.12 -14.42
C PHE A 175 10.28 -10.96 -14.74
N SER A 176 11.23 -11.02 -13.81
CA SER A 176 12.38 -11.92 -13.87
C SER A 176 11.90 -13.36 -14.05
N THR A 177 12.64 -14.15 -14.83
CA THR A 177 12.32 -15.58 -15.04
C THR A 177 12.68 -16.46 -13.84
N ASN A 178 13.57 -16.00 -12.96
CA ASN A 178 14.03 -16.75 -11.81
C ASN A 178 13.16 -16.46 -10.57
N PRO A 179 12.35 -17.42 -10.08
CA PRO A 179 11.45 -17.20 -8.95
C PRO A 179 12.20 -16.93 -7.63
N VAL A 180 13.40 -17.50 -7.45
CA VAL A 180 14.21 -17.26 -6.25
C VAL A 180 14.69 -15.81 -6.21
N LEU A 181 15.14 -15.30 -7.36
CA LEU A 181 15.57 -13.90 -7.48
C LEU A 181 14.42 -12.93 -7.22
N GLN A 182 13.22 -13.25 -7.71
CA GLN A 182 12.01 -12.46 -7.40
C GLN A 182 11.70 -12.44 -5.90
N MET A 183 11.79 -13.59 -5.20
CA MET A 183 11.56 -13.67 -3.75
C MET A 183 12.59 -12.86 -2.96
N VAL A 184 13.86 -12.92 -3.36
CA VAL A 184 14.93 -12.11 -2.74
C VAL A 184 14.69 -10.63 -2.97
N ALA A 185 14.35 -10.22 -4.19
CA ALA A 185 14.03 -8.84 -4.52
C ALA A 185 12.82 -8.32 -3.71
N ALA A 186 11.76 -9.13 -3.58
CA ALA A 186 10.60 -8.80 -2.75
C ALA A 186 10.96 -8.65 -1.27
N ALA A 187 11.84 -9.53 -0.74
CA ALA A 187 12.35 -9.41 0.63
C ALA A 187 13.14 -8.10 0.82
N VAL A 188 14.01 -7.74 -0.13
CA VAL A 188 14.76 -6.48 -0.10
C VAL A 188 13.79 -5.29 -0.12
N ILE A 189 12.80 -5.26 -1.00
CA ILE A 189 11.79 -4.19 -1.06
C ILE A 189 11.04 -4.08 0.28
N ALA A 190 10.64 -5.19 0.89
CA ALA A 190 9.96 -5.19 2.18
C ALA A 190 10.85 -4.64 3.32
N VAL A 191 12.13 -5.02 3.36
CA VAL A 191 13.10 -4.49 4.33
C VAL A 191 13.29 -3.00 4.16
N THR A 192 13.49 -2.55 2.93
CA THR A 192 13.74 -1.13 2.63
C THR A 192 12.53 -0.26 2.99
N PHE A 193 11.32 -0.74 2.73
CA PHE A 193 10.11 -0.06 3.18
C PHE A 193 9.98 -0.07 4.72
N GLY A 194 10.37 -1.15 5.37
CA GLY A 194 10.44 -1.24 6.84
C GLY A 194 11.39 -0.22 7.44
N VAL A 195 12.58 -0.01 6.85
CA VAL A 195 13.52 1.04 7.26
C VAL A 195 12.93 2.43 7.08
N SER A 196 12.28 2.69 5.94
CA SER A 196 11.60 3.97 5.68
C SER A 196 10.48 4.23 6.68
N SER A 197 9.84 3.18 7.17
CA SER A 197 8.83 3.22 8.24
C SER A 197 9.44 3.24 9.65
N HIS A 198 10.76 3.38 9.79
CA HIS A 198 11.49 3.41 11.06
C HIS A 198 11.29 2.14 11.92
N ALA A 199 11.12 0.98 11.29
CA ALA A 199 11.01 -0.30 12.00
C ALA A 199 12.34 -0.70 12.64
N GLY A 200 12.27 -1.33 13.82
CA GLY A 200 13.46 -1.82 14.52
C GLY A 200 14.12 -3.02 13.77
N TYR A 201 15.41 -3.27 13.98
CA TYR A 201 16.20 -4.28 13.26
C TYR A 201 15.62 -5.71 13.34
N ARG A 202 15.02 -6.10 14.48
CA ARG A 202 14.33 -7.39 14.64
C ARG A 202 13.10 -7.48 13.75
N THR A 203 12.36 -6.38 13.63
CA THR A 203 11.18 -6.27 12.76
C THR A 203 11.59 -6.34 11.28
N LEU A 204 12.75 -5.81 10.90
CA LEU A 204 13.25 -5.87 9.52
C LEU A 204 13.48 -7.30 9.05
N ALA A 205 14.03 -8.19 9.89
CA ALA A 205 14.18 -9.60 9.56
C ALA A 205 12.82 -10.28 9.33
N ILE A 206 11.82 -9.93 10.15
CA ILE A 206 10.44 -10.42 9.99
C ILE A 206 9.84 -9.88 8.69
N CYS A 207 10.07 -8.61 8.35
CA CYS A 207 9.60 -8.00 7.11
C CYS A 207 10.20 -8.69 5.88
N ALA A 208 11.51 -9.05 5.91
CA ALA A 208 12.14 -9.80 4.84
C ALA A 208 11.46 -11.15 4.60
N ALA A 209 11.27 -11.91 5.66
CA ALA A 209 10.62 -13.22 5.60
C ALA A 209 9.16 -13.12 5.11
N LEU A 210 8.41 -12.12 5.60
CA LEU A 210 7.03 -11.87 5.19
C LEU A 210 6.93 -11.42 3.74
N GLY A 211 7.83 -10.54 3.27
CA GLY A 211 7.87 -10.10 1.87
C GLY A 211 8.15 -11.26 0.91
N ALA A 212 9.14 -12.11 1.25
CA ALA A 212 9.43 -13.32 0.49
C ALA A 212 8.25 -14.31 0.49
N ALA A 213 7.60 -14.53 1.64
CA ALA A 213 6.44 -15.41 1.76
C ALA A 213 5.22 -14.89 0.99
N ALA A 214 4.97 -13.57 1.04
CA ALA A 214 3.91 -12.94 0.25
C ALA A 214 4.17 -13.11 -1.25
N TRP A 215 5.42 -12.91 -1.69
CA TRP A 215 5.78 -13.11 -3.09
C TRP A 215 5.65 -14.58 -3.53
N ALA A 216 6.04 -15.54 -2.68
CA ALA A 216 5.81 -16.96 -2.93
C ALA A 216 4.31 -17.28 -3.08
N GLY A 217 3.47 -16.66 -2.22
CA GLY A 217 2.01 -16.74 -2.34
C GLY A 217 1.49 -16.16 -3.66
N TYR A 218 2.09 -15.07 -4.15
CA TYR A 218 1.78 -14.49 -5.46
C TYR A 218 2.12 -15.45 -6.61
N LEU A 219 3.31 -16.02 -6.60
CA LEU A 219 3.75 -16.99 -7.62
C LEU A 219 2.83 -18.20 -7.66
N LEU A 220 2.49 -18.75 -6.50
CA LEU A 220 1.53 -19.85 -6.39
C LEU A 220 0.15 -19.44 -6.92
N GLY A 221 -0.31 -18.26 -6.56
CA GLY A 221 -1.58 -17.71 -7.03
C GLY A 221 -1.63 -17.55 -8.54
N MET A 222 -0.55 -17.10 -9.16
CA MET A 222 -0.43 -16.99 -10.62
C MET A 222 -0.51 -18.37 -11.32
N GLN A 223 0.12 -19.39 -10.74
CA GLN A 223 0.03 -20.75 -11.27
C GLN A 223 -1.38 -21.35 -11.16
N LEU A 224 -2.11 -21.03 -10.07
CA LEU A 224 -3.42 -21.59 -9.81
C LEU A 224 -4.56 -20.87 -10.57
N THR A 225 -4.47 -19.56 -10.73
CA THR A 225 -5.58 -18.73 -11.22
C THR A 225 -5.31 -18.06 -12.56
N GLY A 226 -4.05 -17.84 -12.91
CA GLY A 226 -3.65 -17.06 -14.09
C GLY A 226 -4.03 -15.56 -14.01
N SER A 227 -4.59 -15.10 -12.89
CA SER A 227 -5.07 -13.74 -12.70
C SER A 227 -4.19 -12.97 -11.70
N VAL A 228 -3.71 -11.79 -12.09
CA VAL A 228 -2.85 -10.93 -11.26
C VAL A 228 -3.57 -10.50 -9.98
N SER A 229 -4.85 -10.12 -10.08
CA SER A 229 -5.64 -9.68 -8.94
C SER A 229 -5.89 -10.81 -7.93
N ALA A 230 -6.26 -12.01 -8.40
CA ALA A 230 -6.47 -13.17 -7.53
C ALA A 230 -5.15 -13.62 -6.87
N ALA A 231 -4.05 -13.64 -7.62
CA ALA A 231 -2.72 -13.96 -7.10
C ALA A 231 -2.27 -12.96 -6.03
N SER A 232 -2.51 -11.66 -6.25
CA SER A 232 -2.21 -10.62 -5.26
C SER A 232 -3.04 -10.78 -3.98
N GLY A 233 -4.31 -11.14 -4.11
CA GLY A 233 -5.18 -11.46 -2.97
C GLY A 233 -4.68 -12.65 -2.15
N LEU A 234 -4.24 -13.72 -2.82
CA LEU A 234 -3.65 -14.89 -2.15
C LEU A 234 -2.33 -14.53 -1.44
N ALA A 235 -1.49 -13.74 -2.07
CA ALA A 235 -0.26 -13.25 -1.47
C ALA A 235 -0.52 -12.43 -0.18
N ALA A 236 -1.47 -11.51 -0.23
CA ALA A 236 -1.87 -10.72 0.93
C ALA A 236 -2.52 -11.58 2.02
N MET A 237 -3.26 -12.62 1.65
CA MET A 237 -3.83 -13.58 2.59
C MET A 237 -2.73 -14.36 3.33
N VAL A 238 -1.70 -14.81 2.64
CA VAL A 238 -0.52 -15.46 3.25
C VAL A 238 0.18 -14.50 4.21
N ALA A 239 0.45 -13.26 3.78
CA ALA A 239 1.06 -12.23 4.62
C ALA A 239 0.20 -11.93 5.86
N GLY A 240 -1.11 -11.76 5.70
CA GLY A 240 -2.06 -11.48 6.77
C GLY A 240 -2.15 -12.62 7.78
N PHE A 241 -2.14 -13.86 7.32
CA PHE A 241 -2.16 -15.06 8.17
C PHE A 241 -0.89 -15.17 9.01
N ILE A 242 0.30 -15.09 8.39
CA ILE A 242 1.58 -15.19 9.11
C ILE A 242 1.75 -14.01 10.08
N ALA A 243 1.43 -12.78 9.65
CA ALA A 243 1.46 -11.61 10.51
C ALA A 243 0.49 -11.74 11.70
N GLY A 244 -0.72 -12.30 11.46
CA GLY A 244 -1.71 -12.55 12.50
C GLY A 244 -1.22 -13.53 13.56
N LEU A 245 -0.55 -14.61 13.17
CA LEU A 245 0.05 -15.58 14.06
C LEU A 245 1.20 -14.99 14.88
N GLY A 246 2.04 -14.18 14.24
CA GLY A 246 3.30 -13.69 14.81
C GLY A 246 3.18 -12.38 15.59
N ALA A 247 2.21 -11.51 15.29
CA ALA A 247 2.12 -10.15 15.80
C ALA A 247 2.24 -10.04 17.34
N LYS A 248 1.54 -10.91 18.07
CA LYS A 248 1.61 -10.97 19.55
C LYS A 248 2.99 -11.42 20.05
N ARG A 249 3.58 -12.42 19.41
CA ARG A 249 4.89 -12.96 19.78
C ARG A 249 6.00 -11.97 19.49
N TRP A 250 5.91 -11.26 18.40
CA TRP A 250 6.90 -10.27 17.95
C TRP A 250 6.69 -8.89 18.57
N LYS A 251 5.53 -8.65 19.20
CA LYS A 251 5.12 -7.36 19.79
C LYS A 251 5.11 -6.22 18.74
N VAL A 252 4.71 -6.54 17.52
CA VAL A 252 4.61 -5.60 16.39
C VAL A 252 3.15 -5.52 15.93
N PRO A 253 2.65 -4.33 15.57
CA PRO A 253 1.29 -4.19 15.04
C PRO A 253 1.10 -5.03 13.77
N GLN A 254 0.07 -5.88 13.76
CA GLN A 254 -0.23 -6.79 12.65
C GLN A 254 -0.41 -6.02 11.33
N LEU A 255 -1.17 -4.92 11.36
CA LEU A 255 -1.43 -4.11 10.17
C LEU A 255 -0.13 -3.59 9.53
N GLY A 256 0.82 -3.11 10.34
CA GLY A 256 2.11 -2.64 9.84
C GLY A 256 2.91 -3.75 9.16
N LEU A 257 2.90 -4.98 9.70
CA LEU A 257 3.58 -6.13 9.09
C LEU A 257 2.96 -6.52 7.75
N VAL A 258 1.63 -6.55 7.66
CA VAL A 258 0.91 -6.86 6.42
C VAL A 258 1.21 -5.80 5.37
N THR A 259 1.12 -4.51 5.74
CA THR A 259 1.41 -3.41 4.82
C THR A 259 2.81 -3.51 4.23
N ILE A 260 3.83 -3.75 5.06
CA ILE A 260 5.22 -3.90 4.59
C ILE A 260 5.38 -5.11 3.67
N ALA A 261 4.77 -6.24 4.00
CA ALA A 261 4.87 -7.47 3.22
C ALA A 261 4.28 -7.36 1.81
N ILE A 262 3.21 -6.56 1.64
CA ILE A 262 2.51 -6.40 0.35
C ILE A 262 3.07 -5.27 -0.53
N VAL A 263 4.04 -4.49 -0.04
CA VAL A 263 4.65 -3.38 -0.83
C VAL A 263 5.10 -3.80 -2.22
N PRO A 264 5.79 -4.95 -2.43
CA PRO A 264 6.20 -5.38 -3.77
C PRO A 264 5.03 -5.64 -4.72
N LEU A 265 3.83 -5.88 -4.18
CA LEU A 265 2.60 -6.22 -4.91
C LEU A 265 1.69 -4.99 -5.13
N MET A 266 2.06 -3.83 -4.60
CA MET A 266 1.22 -2.63 -4.68
C MET A 266 0.99 -2.21 -6.13
N PRO A 267 -0.27 -1.86 -6.50
CA PRO A 267 -0.66 -1.58 -7.89
C PRO A 267 -0.17 -0.23 -8.41
N GLY A 268 0.79 0.43 -7.73
CA GLY A 268 1.24 1.77 -8.09
C GLY A 268 1.81 1.86 -9.51
N VAL A 269 2.69 0.93 -9.88
CA VAL A 269 3.27 0.88 -11.25
C VAL A 269 2.19 0.59 -12.29
N MET A 270 1.25 -0.32 -11.99
CA MET A 270 0.12 -0.63 -12.88
C MET A 270 -0.78 0.59 -13.06
N MET A 271 -1.08 1.31 -11.99
CA MET A 271 -1.89 2.54 -12.01
C MET A 271 -1.20 3.63 -12.84
N TYR A 272 0.11 3.84 -12.66
CA TYR A 272 0.89 4.75 -13.47
C TYR A 272 0.83 4.40 -14.96
N ARG A 273 1.09 3.12 -15.30
CA ARG A 273 1.03 2.63 -16.69
C ARG A 273 -0.34 2.82 -17.33
N ALA A 274 -1.40 2.50 -16.59
CA ALA A 274 -2.77 2.65 -17.04
C ALA A 274 -3.09 4.12 -17.38
N LEU A 275 -2.81 5.03 -16.45
CA LEU A 275 -3.05 6.46 -16.65
C LEU A 275 -2.16 7.04 -17.75
N TYR A 276 -0.88 6.60 -17.83
CA TYR A 276 0.02 7.00 -18.91
C TYR A 276 -0.52 6.58 -20.29
N MET A 277 -1.02 5.35 -20.43
CA MET A 277 -1.64 4.86 -21.66
C MET A 277 -2.90 5.64 -22.02
N ILE A 278 -3.76 5.96 -21.04
CA ILE A 278 -4.98 6.74 -21.25
C ILE A 278 -4.64 8.14 -21.77
N VAL A 279 -3.66 8.80 -21.16
CA VAL A 279 -3.27 10.18 -21.55
C VAL A 279 -2.60 10.21 -22.93
N ASN A 280 -1.78 9.21 -23.26
CA ASN A 280 -1.06 9.15 -24.55
C ASN A 280 -1.84 8.47 -25.69
N ALA A 281 -3.02 7.93 -25.43
CA ALA A 281 -3.83 7.23 -26.42
C ALA A 281 -4.16 8.08 -27.68
N GLN A 282 -4.14 9.40 -27.56
CA GLN A 282 -4.41 10.31 -28.68
C GLN A 282 -3.20 10.50 -29.62
N ASN A 283 -2.00 10.17 -29.17
CA ASN A 283 -0.76 10.37 -29.93
C ASN A 283 -0.37 9.15 -30.78
N GLU A 284 -0.96 7.99 -30.50
CA GLU A 284 -0.71 6.76 -31.27
C GLU A 284 -1.86 6.51 -32.25
N THR A 285 -1.55 6.58 -33.53
CA THR A 285 -2.47 6.22 -34.62
C THR A 285 -2.91 4.76 -34.51
N GLY A 286 -4.01 4.52 -33.78
CA GLY A 286 -4.59 3.19 -33.59
C GLY A 286 -4.52 2.65 -32.17
N GLY A 287 -3.93 3.34 -31.20
CA GLY A 287 -3.92 2.94 -29.80
C GLY A 287 -5.29 3.14 -29.16
N THR A 288 -6.00 2.05 -28.90
CA THR A 288 -7.29 2.10 -28.24
C THR A 288 -7.10 2.47 -26.76
N SER A 289 -7.73 3.57 -26.33
CA SER A 289 -7.84 3.94 -24.91
C SER A 289 -8.37 2.79 -24.03
N SER A 290 -8.99 1.78 -24.65
CA SER A 290 -9.51 0.58 -23.99
C SER A 290 -8.44 -0.21 -23.22
N ALA A 291 -7.21 -0.35 -23.73
CA ALA A 291 -6.13 -1.06 -23.04
C ALA A 291 -5.73 -0.33 -21.74
N GLY A 292 -5.65 1.00 -21.78
CA GLY A 292 -5.36 1.81 -20.58
C GLY A 292 -6.46 1.67 -19.53
N TRP A 293 -7.73 1.71 -19.92
CA TRP A 293 -8.86 1.52 -19.02
C TRP A 293 -8.92 0.10 -18.43
N THR A 294 -8.62 -0.92 -19.23
CA THR A 294 -8.55 -2.30 -18.74
C THR A 294 -7.48 -2.45 -17.66
N LEU A 295 -6.27 -1.93 -17.93
CA LEU A 295 -5.18 -1.96 -16.96
C LEU A 295 -5.48 -1.13 -15.70
N PHE A 296 -6.22 -0.04 -15.85
CA PHE A 296 -6.68 0.80 -14.73
C PHE A 296 -7.64 0.03 -13.81
N LEU A 297 -8.64 -0.62 -14.38
CA LEU A 297 -9.58 -1.46 -13.62
C LEU A 297 -8.86 -2.63 -12.96
N GLU A 298 -7.92 -3.26 -13.64
CA GLU A 298 -7.10 -4.34 -13.07
C GLU A 298 -6.28 -3.85 -11.89
N ALA A 299 -5.67 -2.68 -11.97
CA ALA A 299 -4.93 -2.08 -10.86
C ALA A 299 -5.83 -1.79 -9.64
N LEU A 300 -7.06 -1.32 -9.85
CA LEU A 300 -8.05 -1.16 -8.77
C LEU A 300 -8.43 -2.51 -8.15
N LEU A 301 -8.69 -3.53 -8.97
CA LEU A 301 -9.00 -4.88 -8.49
C LEU A 301 -7.85 -5.48 -7.69
N VAL A 302 -6.60 -5.27 -8.08
CA VAL A 302 -5.42 -5.66 -7.30
C VAL A 302 -5.43 -4.97 -5.93
N GLY A 303 -5.71 -3.67 -5.87
CA GLY A 303 -5.81 -2.92 -4.61
C GLY A 303 -6.87 -3.51 -3.66
N VAL A 304 -8.06 -3.80 -4.18
CA VAL A 304 -9.15 -4.44 -3.42
C VAL A 304 -8.76 -5.86 -3.00
N ALA A 305 -8.18 -6.65 -3.90
CA ALA A 305 -7.75 -8.02 -3.62
C ALA A 305 -6.70 -8.07 -2.50
N LEU A 306 -5.72 -7.14 -2.50
CA LEU A 306 -4.73 -7.02 -1.43
C LEU A 306 -5.39 -6.68 -0.08
N ALA A 307 -6.35 -5.76 -0.06
CA ALA A 307 -7.06 -5.36 1.15
C ALA A 307 -7.93 -6.52 1.70
N VAL A 308 -8.70 -7.18 0.85
CA VAL A 308 -9.53 -8.34 1.21
C VAL A 308 -8.65 -9.50 1.67
N GLY A 309 -7.62 -9.85 0.89
CA GLY A 309 -6.71 -10.95 1.19
C GLY A 309 -6.03 -10.76 2.54
N GLY A 310 -5.44 -9.56 2.78
CA GLY A 310 -4.78 -9.24 4.04
C GLY A 310 -5.70 -9.33 5.26
N SER A 311 -6.92 -8.79 5.14
CA SER A 311 -7.94 -8.84 6.19
C SER A 311 -8.43 -10.27 6.43
N PHE A 312 -8.68 -11.04 5.37
CA PHE A 312 -9.12 -12.43 5.47
C PHE A 312 -8.04 -13.34 6.06
N GLY A 313 -6.77 -13.17 5.65
CA GLY A 313 -5.63 -13.87 6.26
C GLY A 313 -5.52 -13.58 7.75
N ALA A 314 -5.70 -12.33 8.16
CA ALA A 314 -5.74 -11.91 9.54
C ALA A 314 -6.87 -12.58 10.34
N LEU A 315 -8.06 -12.71 9.74
CA LEU A 315 -9.20 -13.40 10.34
C LEU A 315 -8.93 -14.90 10.53
N LEU A 316 -8.34 -15.56 9.54
CA LEU A 316 -7.96 -16.98 9.62
C LEU A 316 -6.93 -17.25 10.75
N ALA A 317 -6.09 -16.28 11.08
CA ALA A 317 -5.12 -16.42 12.18
C ALA A 317 -5.76 -16.30 13.59
N ARG A 318 -6.91 -15.63 13.72
CA ARG A 318 -7.58 -15.37 15.02
C ARG A 318 -7.79 -16.63 15.88
N PRO A 319 -8.34 -17.75 15.36
CA PRO A 319 -8.57 -18.93 16.17
C PRO A 319 -7.30 -19.52 16.79
N PHE A 320 -6.14 -19.29 16.19
CA PHE A 320 -4.84 -19.77 16.70
C PHE A 320 -4.22 -18.84 17.75
N THR A 321 -4.66 -17.58 17.83
CA THR A 321 -4.08 -16.55 18.70
C THR A 321 -4.95 -16.21 19.91
N LEU A 322 -6.20 -16.72 19.97
CA LEU A 322 -7.08 -16.51 21.12
C LEU A 322 -6.59 -17.31 22.35
N PRO A 323 -6.61 -16.71 23.56
CA PRO A 323 -6.37 -17.43 24.81
C PRO A 323 -7.34 -18.60 24.97
N LYS A 324 -6.85 -19.71 25.53
CA LYS A 324 -7.66 -20.95 25.71
C LYS A 324 -8.97 -20.68 26.45
N ASP A 325 -8.96 -19.81 27.46
CA ASP A 325 -10.13 -19.45 28.27
C ASP A 325 -11.21 -18.70 27.45
N LEU A 326 -10.81 -17.85 26.52
CA LEU A 326 -11.75 -17.15 25.64
C LEU A 326 -12.30 -18.09 24.56
N ARG A 327 -11.48 -19.03 24.09
CA ARG A 327 -11.89 -20.07 23.12
C ARG A 327 -12.97 -20.98 23.70
N SER A 328 -12.83 -21.41 24.94
CA SER A 328 -13.83 -22.23 25.62
C SER A 328 -15.14 -21.46 25.83
N ARG A 329 -15.07 -20.19 26.26
CA ARG A 329 -16.25 -19.33 26.42
C ARG A 329 -16.99 -19.05 25.11
N LEU A 330 -16.27 -18.80 24.03
CA LEU A 330 -16.87 -18.60 22.69
C LEU A 330 -17.48 -19.90 22.16
N ALA A 331 -16.84 -21.05 22.37
CA ALA A 331 -17.40 -22.35 22.02
C ALA A 331 -18.68 -22.65 22.80
N THR A 332 -18.74 -22.31 24.08
CA THR A 332 -19.93 -22.44 24.91
C THR A 332 -21.04 -21.49 24.45
N LEU A 333 -20.71 -20.24 24.11
CA LEU A 333 -21.71 -19.30 23.58
C LEU A 333 -22.23 -19.71 22.20
N ALA A 334 -21.36 -20.25 21.33
CA ALA A 334 -21.77 -20.77 20.01
C ALA A 334 -22.67 -22.01 20.14
N SER A 335 -22.38 -22.91 21.10
CA SER A 335 -23.25 -24.06 21.38
C SER A 335 -24.59 -23.64 21.98
N TRP A 336 -24.63 -22.54 22.74
CA TRP A 336 -25.90 -21.98 23.26
C TRP A 336 -26.73 -21.32 22.14
N GLY A 337 -26.08 -20.65 21.18
CA GLY A 337 -26.76 -20.07 20.01
C GLY A 337 -27.32 -21.13 19.04
N ALA A 338 -26.64 -22.25 18.87
CA ALA A 338 -27.06 -23.36 18.04
C ALA A 338 -28.12 -24.28 18.69
N GLY A 339 -28.18 -24.28 20.03
CA GLY A 339 -29.08 -25.17 20.79
C GLY A 339 -30.41 -24.56 21.23
N GLN A 340 -30.67 -23.27 21.02
CA GLN A 340 -31.92 -22.61 21.38
C GLN A 340 -32.64 -22.01 20.17
N ALA A 341 -33.22 -22.85 19.37
CA ALA A 341 -34.52 -22.51 18.80
C ALA A 341 -35.50 -22.46 19.99
N VAL A 342 -35.62 -21.28 20.63
CA VAL A 342 -36.58 -21.07 21.72
C VAL A 342 -37.98 -21.40 21.18
N PRO A 343 -38.70 -22.40 21.75
CA PRO A 343 -40.07 -22.66 21.36
C PRO A 343 -40.89 -21.36 21.51
N ARG A 344 -41.61 -20.99 20.45
CA ARG A 344 -42.37 -19.73 20.37
C ARG A 344 -43.39 -19.54 21.50
N GLU A 345 -43.68 -20.57 22.29
CA GLU A 345 -44.66 -20.54 23.41
C GLU A 345 -44.13 -19.77 24.66
N ARG A 346 -42.86 -19.70 24.94
CA ARG A 346 -42.35 -18.97 26.11
C ARG A 346 -42.30 -17.46 25.93
N ARG A 347 -42.38 -16.96 24.70
CA ARG A 347 -42.39 -15.51 24.43
C ARG A 347 -43.72 -14.83 24.76
N ARG A 348 -44.84 -15.60 24.77
CA ARG A 348 -46.18 -15.04 25.09
C ARG A 348 -46.43 -14.83 26.59
N ARG A 349 -45.71 -15.49 27.49
CA ARG A 349 -45.87 -15.31 28.94
C ARG A 349 -45.01 -14.21 29.56
N ARG A 350 -44.04 -13.63 28.83
CA ARG A 350 -43.22 -12.52 29.33
C ARG A 350 -43.65 -11.11 28.90
N SER A 351 -44.74 -11.03 28.15
CA SER A 351 -45.27 -9.73 27.69
C SER A 351 -46.50 -9.24 28.47
N GLN A 352 -46.84 -9.85 29.61
CA GLN A 352 -47.78 -9.25 30.55
C GLN A 352 -47.01 -8.67 31.73
N PRO A 353 -46.93 -7.34 31.86
CA PRO A 353 -46.43 -6.73 33.11
C PRO A 353 -47.46 -6.99 34.22
N PRO A 354 -47.02 -7.25 35.47
CA PRO A 354 -47.95 -7.32 36.59
C PRO A 354 -48.66 -5.97 36.73
N ALA A 355 -49.94 -6.02 36.84
CA ALA A 355 -50.77 -4.85 37.16
C ALA A 355 -50.45 -4.39 38.59
N ASP A 356 -49.74 -3.28 38.71
CA ASP A 356 -49.50 -2.58 39.99
C ASP A 356 -50.42 -1.38 40.03
N PRO A 357 -51.38 -1.31 40.97
CA PRO A 357 -52.45 -0.28 40.96
C PRO A 357 -52.03 1.09 41.51
N HIS A 358 -50.77 1.34 41.83
CA HIS A 358 -50.37 2.56 42.57
C HIS A 358 -49.15 3.31 42.03
N HIS A 359 -48.91 3.40 40.70
CA HIS A 359 -47.95 4.36 40.19
C HIS A 359 -48.54 5.36 39.23
N PRO A 360 -48.52 6.67 39.54
CA PRO A 360 -48.96 7.72 38.61
C PRO A 360 -48.04 7.78 37.39
N ALA A 361 -48.62 7.85 36.21
CA ALA A 361 -47.93 7.95 34.92
C ALA A 361 -47.06 9.21 34.89
N LEU A 362 -45.72 9.01 34.89
CA LEU A 362 -44.76 10.03 34.55
C LEU A 362 -44.62 10.09 33.02
N ASN A 363 -45.01 11.22 32.48
CA ASN A 363 -45.00 11.58 31.06
C ASN A 363 -43.55 11.74 30.58
N ASN A 364 -43.02 10.77 29.86
CA ASN A 364 -41.63 10.71 29.34
C ASN A 364 -41.49 11.50 28.03
N THR A 365 -41.74 12.81 28.04
CA THR A 365 -41.51 13.67 26.87
C THR A 365 -40.44 14.76 27.11
N GLU A 366 -39.71 14.74 28.22
CA GLU A 366 -38.72 15.80 28.50
C GLU A 366 -37.24 15.38 28.60
N THR A 367 -36.84 14.20 28.18
CA THR A 367 -35.44 13.73 28.36
C THR A 367 -34.60 13.75 27.08
N CYS A 368 -35.01 14.35 25.97
CA CYS A 368 -34.24 14.43 24.73
C CYS A 368 -33.62 15.78 24.37
N LEU A 369 -33.58 16.77 25.31
CA LEU A 369 -33.08 18.13 25.00
C LEU A 369 -31.86 18.58 25.82
N LEU A 370 -31.02 17.65 26.33
CA LEU A 370 -29.86 18.02 27.18
C LEU A 370 -28.50 17.84 26.52
N TYR A 371 -28.40 17.84 25.19
CA TYR A 371 -27.10 17.76 24.50
C TYR A 371 -26.88 18.81 23.40
N THR A 372 -27.29 20.06 23.70
CA THR A 372 -26.84 21.22 22.92
C THR A 372 -26.62 22.39 23.86
N SER A 373 -25.46 22.41 24.54
CA SER A 373 -24.95 23.66 25.09
C SER A 373 -23.73 24.09 24.27
N PRO A 374 -23.70 25.34 23.76
CA PRO A 374 -22.52 25.84 23.05
C PRO A 374 -21.39 26.08 24.04
N SER A 375 -20.18 25.69 23.64
CA SER A 375 -18.92 26.00 24.34
C SER A 375 -18.77 27.53 24.49
N PRO A 376 -18.42 28.06 25.66
CA PRO A 376 -18.03 29.47 25.76
C PRO A 376 -16.68 29.69 25.08
N ARG A 377 -16.63 30.72 24.26
CA ARG A 377 -15.38 31.33 23.77
C ARG A 377 -14.69 31.97 24.97
N ASP A 378 -13.40 31.66 25.14
CA ASP A 378 -12.32 32.61 25.46
C ASP A 378 -10.99 31.93 25.08
#